data_48aa5e64e7a79c60abaa4e62a3b27dc9
#
_entry.id   48aa5e64e7a79c60abaa4e62a3b27dc9
#
_cell.length_a   1.000
_cell.length_b   1.000
_cell.length_c   1.000
_cell.angle_alpha   90.00
_cell.angle_beta   90.00
_cell.angle_gamma   90.00
#
_symmetry.space_group_name_H-M   'P 1'
#
loop_
_entity.id
_entity.type
_entity.pdbx_description
1 polymer ?
#
loop_
_entity_poly.entity_id
_entity_poly.type
_entity_poly.pdbx_seq_one_letter_code
_entity_poly.pdbx_strand_id
1 'polypeptide(L)'
;DALNNYNKFINLANPKQARSLNIDMYVKMCENGQSLMKNLSDIVVIDKKSTALDKFNYSYDLEQIGGRILPTEEFQTKLDKKKNHRPIIHFPAVKDLLFYSSYGENGENGLDIYYRKWLKGGGWSEAKLLPENINSPYDENFPFLNADGTTFYFCSKGHNSMGGYDIFRC
;
A
#
# COMPACT_ATOMS: atom_id res chain seq x y z
N ASP A 1 -23.48 -13.02 -3.78
CA ASP A 1 -24.44 -12.32 -4.50
C ASP A 1 -24.10 -10.95 -5.04
N ALA A 2 -23.05 -10.26 -4.51
CA ALA A 2 -22.56 -9.00 -5.08
C ALA A 2 -22.12 -9.18 -6.54
N LEU A 3 -21.34 -10.22 -6.84
CA LEU A 3 -20.87 -10.52 -8.20
C LEU A 3 -22.05 -10.65 -9.20
N ASN A 4 -23.09 -11.38 -8.83
CA ASN A 4 -24.29 -11.53 -9.69
C ASN A 4 -24.98 -10.18 -9.93
N ASN A 5 -25.03 -9.30 -8.93
CA ASN A 5 -25.66 -8.00 -9.07
C ASN A 5 -24.81 -7.06 -9.95
N TYR A 6 -23.48 -7.07 -9.82
CA TYR A 6 -22.61 -6.31 -10.72
C TYR A 6 -22.69 -6.81 -12.16
N ASN A 7 -22.71 -8.12 -12.39
CA ASN A 7 -22.86 -8.69 -13.73
C ASN A 7 -24.22 -8.33 -14.36
N LYS A 8 -25.31 -8.37 -13.58
CA LYS A 8 -26.62 -7.89 -14.04
C LYS A 8 -26.58 -6.40 -14.39
N PHE A 9 -25.92 -5.59 -13.56
CA PHE A 9 -25.79 -4.16 -13.85
C PHE A 9 -25.02 -3.91 -15.15
N ILE A 10 -23.89 -4.60 -15.39
CA ILE A 10 -23.12 -4.48 -16.64
C ILE A 10 -23.99 -4.81 -17.86
N ASN A 11 -24.83 -5.85 -17.77
CA ASN A 11 -25.70 -6.27 -18.87
C ASN A 11 -26.86 -5.30 -19.14
N LEU A 12 -27.27 -4.52 -18.16
CA LEU A 12 -28.43 -3.60 -18.26
C LEU A 12 -28.00 -2.14 -18.43
N ALA A 13 -26.82 -1.78 -17.97
CA ALA A 13 -26.35 -0.40 -17.97
C ALA A 13 -25.73 0.01 -19.31
N ASN A 14 -25.76 1.31 -19.58
CA ASN A 14 -24.97 1.87 -20.66
C ASN A 14 -23.47 1.65 -20.38
N PRO A 15 -22.65 1.19 -21.34
CA PRO A 15 -21.21 0.99 -21.18
C PRO A 15 -20.45 2.19 -20.63
N LYS A 16 -20.89 3.41 -20.97
CA LYS A 16 -20.30 4.65 -20.48
C LYS A 16 -20.55 4.83 -18.98
N GLN A 17 -21.72 4.46 -18.50
CA GLN A 17 -22.07 4.50 -17.08
C GLN A 17 -21.34 3.42 -16.27
N ALA A 18 -21.23 2.20 -16.79
CA ALA A 18 -20.48 1.12 -16.14
C ALA A 18 -18.99 1.52 -15.93
N ARG A 19 -18.36 2.11 -16.95
CA ARG A 19 -16.98 2.62 -16.85
C ARG A 19 -16.84 3.76 -15.84
N SER A 20 -17.77 4.72 -15.83
CA SER A 20 -17.71 5.86 -14.89
C SER A 20 -17.84 5.43 -13.42
N LEU A 21 -18.45 4.29 -13.16
CA LEU A 21 -18.63 3.70 -11.83
C LEU A 21 -17.57 2.64 -11.49
N ASN A 22 -16.60 2.40 -12.37
CA ASN A 22 -15.55 1.36 -12.21
C ASN A 22 -16.11 -0.02 -11.85
N ILE A 23 -17.23 -0.44 -12.45
CA ILE A 23 -17.91 -1.70 -12.10
C ILE A 23 -16.99 -2.91 -12.35
N ASP A 24 -16.18 -2.89 -13.39
CA ASP A 24 -15.23 -3.97 -13.69
C ASP A 24 -14.25 -4.22 -12.53
N MET A 25 -13.83 -3.16 -11.82
CA MET A 25 -13.01 -3.27 -10.61
C MET A 25 -13.76 -4.02 -9.50
N TYR A 26 -15.03 -3.68 -9.26
CA TYR A 26 -15.82 -4.35 -8.22
C TYR A 26 -16.11 -5.83 -8.55
N VAL A 27 -16.31 -6.15 -9.83
CA VAL A 27 -16.40 -7.54 -10.30
C VAL A 27 -15.11 -8.28 -9.97
N LYS A 28 -13.96 -7.69 -10.33
CA LYS A 28 -12.65 -8.28 -10.05
C LYS A 28 -12.38 -8.48 -8.56
N MET A 29 -12.74 -7.54 -7.72
CA MET A 29 -12.67 -7.66 -6.26
C MET A 29 -13.50 -8.83 -5.73
N CYS A 30 -14.73 -9.02 -6.25
CA CYS A 30 -15.57 -10.15 -5.87
C CYS A 30 -14.98 -11.50 -6.29
N GLU A 31 -14.40 -11.58 -7.49
CA GLU A 31 -13.73 -12.79 -8.00
C GLU A 31 -12.49 -13.12 -7.16
N ASN A 32 -11.68 -12.10 -6.83
CA ASN A 32 -10.53 -12.25 -5.96
C ASN A 32 -10.94 -12.77 -4.58
N GLY A 33 -11.97 -12.17 -3.96
CA GLY A 33 -12.52 -12.62 -2.69
C GLY A 33 -12.96 -14.08 -2.72
N GLN A 34 -13.68 -14.49 -3.76
CA GLN A 34 -14.09 -15.89 -3.92
C GLN A 34 -12.90 -16.85 -4.06
N SER A 35 -11.84 -16.41 -4.74
CA SER A 35 -10.61 -17.20 -4.88
C SER A 35 -9.86 -17.34 -3.56
N LEU A 36 -9.71 -16.25 -2.82
CA LEU A 36 -9.02 -16.23 -1.52
C LEU A 36 -9.78 -17.03 -0.45
N MET A 37 -11.10 -17.00 -0.46
CA MET A 37 -11.92 -17.80 0.47
C MET A 37 -11.73 -19.31 0.32
N LYS A 38 -11.18 -19.79 -0.78
CA LYS A 38 -10.88 -21.23 -0.95
C LYS A 38 -9.66 -21.70 -0.13
N ASN A 39 -8.81 -20.77 0.28
CA ASN A 39 -7.54 -21.02 0.97
C ASN A 39 -7.46 -20.26 2.31
N LEU A 40 -8.58 -20.21 3.05
CA LEU A 40 -8.61 -19.55 4.35
C LEU A 40 -7.71 -20.30 5.33
N SER A 41 -6.91 -19.55 6.08
CA SER A 41 -6.20 -20.02 7.26
C SER A 41 -6.83 -19.39 8.50
N ASP A 42 -6.94 -20.14 9.57
CA ASP A 42 -7.38 -19.61 10.84
C ASP A 42 -6.38 -18.58 11.35
N ILE A 43 -6.85 -17.37 11.61
CA ILE A 43 -6.04 -16.29 12.18
C ILE A 43 -6.34 -16.19 13.66
N VAL A 44 -5.30 -16.36 14.48
CA VAL A 44 -5.40 -16.15 15.93
C VAL A 44 -4.97 -14.73 16.25
N VAL A 45 -5.88 -13.96 16.85
CA VAL A 45 -5.56 -12.62 17.37
C VAL A 45 -4.80 -12.79 18.69
N ILE A 46 -3.49 -12.51 18.69
CA ILE A 46 -2.61 -12.68 19.85
C ILE A 46 -2.72 -11.46 20.79
N ASP A 47 -2.83 -10.27 20.23
CA ASP A 47 -2.91 -9.01 21.01
C ASP A 47 -3.79 -7.98 20.30
N LYS A 48 -4.42 -7.11 21.06
CA LYS A 48 -5.23 -6.01 20.57
C LYS A 48 -4.98 -4.77 21.43
N LYS A 49 -4.45 -3.72 20.81
CA LYS A 49 -4.22 -2.42 21.44
C LYS A 49 -5.10 -1.34 20.82
N SER A 50 -5.63 -0.46 21.65
CA SER A 50 -6.27 0.77 21.19
C SER A 50 -5.34 1.94 21.42
N THR A 51 -5.11 2.74 20.40
CA THR A 51 -4.24 3.92 20.45
C THR A 51 -4.87 5.06 19.66
N ALA A 52 -4.50 6.29 19.98
CA ALA A 52 -4.87 7.45 19.17
C ALA A 52 -4.20 7.36 17.80
N LEU A 53 -4.88 7.84 16.75
CA LEU A 53 -4.41 7.72 15.36
C LEU A 53 -3.03 8.37 15.15
N ASP A 54 -2.78 9.51 15.79
CA ASP A 54 -1.52 10.24 15.73
C ASP A 54 -0.36 9.50 16.41
N LYS A 55 -0.67 8.55 17.33
CA LYS A 55 0.31 7.73 18.06
C LYS A 55 0.43 6.32 17.53
N PHE A 56 -0.35 5.94 16.53
CA PHE A 56 -0.39 4.58 16.00
C PHE A 56 1.00 4.06 15.61
N ASN A 57 1.76 4.85 14.85
CA ASN A 57 3.08 4.45 14.35
C ASN A 57 4.17 4.36 15.45
N TYR A 58 3.89 4.90 16.65
CA TYR A 58 4.83 4.86 17.79
C TYR A 58 4.43 3.79 18.83
N SER A 59 3.35 3.06 18.60
CA SER A 59 2.79 2.11 19.58
C SER A 59 3.49 0.76 19.57
N TYR A 60 4.36 0.51 18.60
CA TYR A 60 5.06 -0.76 18.41
C TYR A 60 6.57 -0.55 18.38
N ASP A 61 7.29 -1.41 19.12
CA ASP A 61 8.75 -1.52 19.00
C ASP A 61 9.07 -2.35 17.75
N LEU A 62 9.45 -1.68 16.69
CA LEU A 62 9.78 -2.30 15.40
C LEU A 62 11.28 -2.60 15.25
N GLU A 63 12.14 -2.16 16.17
CA GLU A 63 13.58 -2.32 16.04
C GLU A 63 14.01 -3.79 15.95
N GLN A 64 13.31 -4.66 16.69
CA GLN A 64 13.59 -6.10 16.69
C GLN A 64 13.14 -6.84 15.43
N ILE A 65 12.14 -6.31 14.71
CA ILE A 65 11.52 -7.00 13.57
C ILE A 65 11.79 -6.35 12.23
N GLY A 66 12.28 -5.11 12.18
CA GLY A 66 12.53 -4.52 10.88
C GLY A 66 12.85 -3.04 10.86
N GLY A 67 13.46 -2.49 11.91
CA GLY A 67 13.87 -1.09 11.93
C GLY A 67 12.82 -0.15 12.53
N ARG A 68 12.62 1.03 11.96
CA ARG A 68 11.74 2.06 12.53
C ARG A 68 10.85 2.70 11.48
N ILE A 69 9.71 3.20 11.94
CA ILE A 69 8.75 3.95 11.12
C ILE A 69 8.62 5.37 11.68
N LEU A 70 8.71 6.37 10.80
CA LEU A 70 8.57 7.78 11.16
C LEU A 70 7.68 8.51 10.15
N PRO A 71 6.62 9.17 10.59
CA PRO A 71 5.90 10.12 9.74
C PRO A 71 6.78 11.38 9.55
N THR A 72 6.89 11.86 8.32
CA THR A 72 7.70 13.04 8.02
C THR A 72 7.14 13.83 6.85
N GLU A 73 7.52 15.10 6.77
CA GLU A 73 7.22 15.96 5.64
C GLU A 73 8.43 16.14 4.70
N GLU A 74 9.57 15.54 5.05
CA GLU A 74 10.87 15.74 4.35
C GLU A 74 10.79 15.36 2.86
N PHE A 75 10.05 14.30 2.53
CA PHE A 75 9.97 13.81 1.15
C PHE A 75 8.60 14.05 0.50
N GLN A 76 7.78 14.94 1.08
CA GLN A 76 6.52 15.32 0.48
C GLN A 76 6.72 16.04 -0.85
N THR A 77 6.03 15.56 -1.89
CA THR A 77 5.88 16.29 -3.13
C THR A 77 4.84 17.41 -3.00
N LYS A 78 4.76 18.29 -4.00
CA LYS A 78 3.69 19.29 -4.07
C LYS A 78 2.30 18.64 -4.13
N LEU A 79 2.22 17.48 -4.79
CA LEU A 79 0.97 16.74 -4.93
C LEU A 79 0.58 16.08 -3.61
N ASP A 80 1.53 15.52 -2.85
CA ASP A 80 1.28 14.99 -1.51
C ASP A 80 0.66 16.07 -0.60
N LYS A 81 1.24 17.27 -0.59
CA LYS A 81 0.70 18.41 0.16
C LYS A 81 -0.71 18.77 -0.27
N LYS A 82 -0.96 18.85 -1.58
CA LYS A 82 -2.29 19.13 -2.13
C LYS A 82 -3.33 18.07 -1.75
N LYS A 83 -2.91 16.82 -1.70
CA LYS A 83 -3.73 15.66 -1.31
C LYS A 83 -3.81 15.45 0.20
N ASN A 84 -3.16 16.31 0.99
CA ASN A 84 -3.03 16.16 2.46
C ASN A 84 -2.45 14.78 2.88
N HIS A 85 -1.54 14.24 2.05
CA HIS A 85 -0.84 13.01 2.33
C HIS A 85 0.48 13.31 3.04
N ARG A 86 0.71 12.67 4.17
CA ARG A 86 1.95 12.74 4.93
C ARG A 86 2.67 11.40 4.83
N PRO A 87 3.80 11.33 4.12
CA PRO A 87 4.55 10.09 3.98
C PRO A 87 4.95 9.49 5.34
N ILE A 88 4.79 8.19 5.44
CA ILE A 88 5.31 7.40 6.56
C ILE A 88 6.54 6.69 6.02
N ILE A 89 7.71 7.03 6.58
CA ILE A 89 8.97 6.46 6.16
C ILE A 89 9.27 5.22 6.99
N HIS A 90 9.55 4.13 6.32
CA HIS A 90 10.16 2.95 6.90
C HIS A 90 11.68 2.97 6.68
N PHE A 91 12.43 2.97 7.79
CA PHE A 91 13.87 2.76 7.82
C PHE A 91 14.12 1.31 8.22
N PRO A 92 14.42 0.42 7.28
CA PRO A 92 14.65 -0.98 7.61
C PRO A 92 15.93 -1.18 8.43
N ALA A 93 16.06 -2.34 9.06
CA ALA A 93 17.28 -2.72 9.76
C ALA A 93 18.49 -2.85 8.80
N VAL A 94 18.25 -3.14 7.53
CA VAL A 94 19.24 -3.06 6.47
C VAL A 94 19.58 -1.59 6.26
N LYS A 95 20.83 -1.23 6.51
CA LYS A 95 21.32 0.14 6.44
C LYS A 95 21.29 0.67 5.00
N ASP A 96 21.28 1.99 4.87
CA ASP A 96 21.38 2.71 3.60
C ASP A 96 20.14 2.66 2.68
N LEU A 97 19.00 2.24 3.20
CA LEU A 97 17.72 2.27 2.50
C LEU A 97 16.63 2.95 3.33
N LEU A 98 15.67 3.55 2.64
CA LEU A 98 14.37 3.91 3.20
C LEU A 98 13.29 3.70 2.15
N PHE A 99 12.07 3.44 2.64
CA PHE A 99 10.88 3.27 1.83
C PHE A 99 9.76 4.20 2.32
N TYR A 100 8.95 4.69 1.41
CA TYR A 100 7.78 5.52 1.73
C TYR A 100 6.79 5.49 0.58
N SER A 101 5.55 5.88 0.84
CA SER A 101 4.54 6.06 -0.20
C SER A 101 4.30 7.54 -0.49
N SER A 102 4.10 7.87 -1.74
CA SER A 102 3.88 9.23 -2.24
C SER A 102 3.02 9.18 -3.51
N TYR A 103 2.29 10.27 -3.77
CA TYR A 103 1.64 10.48 -5.08
C TYR A 103 2.65 10.84 -6.18
N GLY A 104 3.94 10.97 -5.86
CA GLY A 104 4.95 11.42 -6.80
C GLY A 104 4.69 12.85 -7.30
N GLU A 105 5.29 13.21 -8.41
CA GLU A 105 5.10 14.54 -8.99
C GLU A 105 3.80 14.63 -9.81
N ASN A 106 3.41 13.56 -10.50
CA ASN A 106 2.31 13.52 -11.46
C ASN A 106 1.04 12.82 -10.92
N GLY A 107 1.17 11.86 -9.99
CA GLY A 107 0.05 11.13 -9.40
C GLY A 107 -0.69 10.22 -10.39
N GLU A 108 0.02 9.63 -11.35
CA GLU A 108 -0.58 8.85 -12.43
C GLU A 108 -1.31 7.60 -11.94
N ASN A 109 -0.74 6.92 -10.93
CA ASN A 109 -1.26 5.64 -10.41
C ASN A 109 -1.83 5.74 -8.98
N GLY A 110 -1.99 6.94 -8.44
CA GLY A 110 -2.36 7.09 -7.03
C GLY A 110 -1.14 7.17 -6.11
N LEU A 111 -1.19 6.51 -4.94
CA LEU A 111 -0.05 6.37 -4.05
C LEU A 111 0.82 5.21 -4.52
N ASP A 112 2.07 5.47 -4.78
CA ASP A 112 3.09 4.48 -5.13
C ASP A 112 4.16 4.39 -4.03
N ILE A 113 4.82 3.24 -3.92
CA ILE A 113 5.93 3.04 -3.00
C ILE A 113 7.23 3.39 -3.71
N TYR A 114 7.97 4.29 -3.06
CA TYR A 114 9.30 4.75 -3.46
C TYR A 114 10.35 4.28 -2.48
N TYR A 115 11.61 4.23 -2.95
CA TYR A 115 12.77 4.03 -2.11
C TYR A 115 13.85 5.06 -2.39
N ARG A 116 14.74 5.28 -1.40
CA ARG A 116 15.96 6.06 -1.55
C ARG A 116 17.11 5.29 -0.92
N LYS A 117 18.34 5.55 -1.41
CA LYS A 117 19.57 4.98 -0.89
C LYS A 117 20.40 6.07 -0.24
N TRP A 118 21.05 5.75 0.87
CA TRP A 118 22.04 6.63 1.45
C TRP A 118 23.29 6.67 0.58
N LEU A 119 23.79 7.86 0.27
CA LEU A 119 24.95 8.05 -0.60
C LEU A 119 26.25 8.09 0.22
N LYS A 120 27.35 7.60 -0.35
CA LYS A 120 28.68 7.63 0.30
C LYS A 120 29.14 9.03 0.67
N GLY A 121 28.69 10.05 -0.04
CA GLY A 121 28.97 11.46 0.24
C GLY A 121 28.06 12.12 1.26
N GLY A 122 27.14 11.36 1.85
CA GLY A 122 26.07 11.86 2.72
C GLY A 122 24.80 12.24 1.93
N GLY A 123 23.65 12.17 2.61
CA GLY A 123 22.34 12.47 2.02
C GLY A 123 21.66 11.30 1.31
N TRP A 124 20.39 11.47 1.02
CA TRP A 124 19.57 10.49 0.32
C TRP A 124 19.62 10.69 -1.20
N SER A 125 19.62 9.60 -1.94
CA SER A 125 19.51 9.64 -3.41
C SER A 125 18.17 10.25 -3.85
N GLU A 126 18.05 10.53 -5.15
CA GLU A 126 16.76 10.76 -5.77
C GLU A 126 15.81 9.59 -5.49
N ALA A 127 14.50 9.90 -5.40
CA ALA A 127 13.45 8.92 -5.24
C ALA A 127 13.42 7.98 -6.46
N LYS A 128 13.28 6.68 -6.18
CA LYS A 128 13.07 5.66 -7.21
C LYS A 128 11.81 4.89 -6.91
N LEU A 129 11.00 4.71 -7.92
CA LEU A 129 9.78 3.91 -7.87
C LEU A 129 10.13 2.42 -7.71
N LEU A 130 9.39 1.70 -6.87
CA LEU A 130 9.45 0.23 -6.88
C LEU A 130 8.76 -0.31 -8.13
N PRO A 131 9.12 -1.53 -8.59
CA PRO A 131 8.61 -2.09 -9.84
C PRO A 131 7.13 -2.47 -9.76
N GLU A 132 6.54 -2.80 -10.92
CA GLU A 132 5.12 -3.10 -11.13
C GLU A 132 4.59 -4.31 -10.34
N ASN A 133 5.45 -5.21 -9.91
CA ASN A 133 5.05 -6.31 -9.01
C ASN A 133 4.76 -5.84 -7.58
N ILE A 134 5.06 -4.59 -7.25
CA ILE A 134 4.72 -3.92 -5.98
C ILE A 134 3.76 -2.77 -6.24
N ASN A 135 4.12 -1.83 -7.13
CA ASN A 135 3.25 -0.73 -7.48
C ASN A 135 2.27 -1.13 -8.59
N SER A 136 1.00 -0.95 -8.32
CA SER A 136 -0.11 -1.21 -9.25
C SER A 136 -0.68 0.11 -9.79
N PRO A 137 -1.69 0.09 -10.67
CA PRO A 137 -2.42 1.30 -11.05
C PRO A 137 -3.33 1.88 -9.95
N TYR A 138 -3.23 1.39 -8.71
CA TYR A 138 -4.02 1.81 -7.55
C TYR A 138 -3.10 2.32 -6.44
N ASP A 139 -3.66 2.55 -5.24
CA ASP A 139 -2.86 3.02 -4.10
C ASP A 139 -2.09 1.88 -3.43
N GLU A 140 -0.78 2.05 -3.26
CA GLU A 140 0.10 1.26 -2.41
C GLU A 140 0.60 2.09 -1.23
N ASN A 141 0.63 1.49 -0.03
CA ASN A 141 1.01 2.19 1.19
C ASN A 141 1.67 1.26 2.23
N PHE A 142 2.19 1.84 3.30
CA PHE A 142 2.75 1.15 4.45
C PHE A 142 3.84 0.12 4.09
N PRO A 143 4.90 0.53 3.36
CA PRO A 143 6.01 -0.36 3.03
C PRO A 143 6.75 -0.80 4.28
N PHE A 144 7.10 -2.08 4.37
CA PHE A 144 7.87 -2.65 5.46
C PHE A 144 8.79 -3.77 4.97
N LEU A 145 10.10 -3.60 5.15
CA LEU A 145 11.10 -4.64 4.89
C LEU A 145 11.46 -5.30 6.21
N ASN A 146 11.32 -6.62 6.27
CA ASN A 146 11.67 -7.40 7.45
C ASN A 146 13.18 -7.30 7.77
N ALA A 147 13.56 -7.60 9.02
CA ALA A 147 14.96 -7.52 9.49
C ALA A 147 15.92 -8.43 8.72
N ASP A 148 15.41 -9.51 8.14
CA ASP A 148 16.19 -10.43 7.28
C ASP A 148 16.58 -9.80 5.92
N GLY A 149 15.98 -8.66 5.55
CA GLY A 149 16.20 -7.97 4.29
C GLY A 149 15.67 -8.70 3.04
N THR A 150 14.88 -9.76 3.21
CA THR A 150 14.40 -10.63 2.12
C THR A 150 12.90 -10.59 1.91
N THR A 151 12.13 -10.27 2.95
CA THR A 151 10.67 -10.25 2.90
C THR A 151 10.16 -8.82 2.99
N PHE A 152 9.44 -8.40 1.97
CA PHE A 152 8.84 -7.07 1.90
C PHE A 152 7.32 -7.14 2.02
N TYR A 153 6.76 -6.36 2.93
CA TYR A 153 5.33 -6.23 3.15
C TYR A 153 4.85 -4.85 2.72
N PHE A 154 3.65 -4.78 2.20
CA PHE A 154 3.01 -3.52 1.82
C PHE A 154 1.49 -3.68 1.80
N CYS A 155 0.77 -2.56 1.83
CA CYS A 155 -0.66 -2.56 1.64
C CYS A 155 -0.99 -2.05 0.24
N SER A 156 -1.93 -2.69 -0.45
CA SER A 156 -2.38 -2.29 -1.78
C SER A 156 -3.89 -2.36 -1.92
N LYS A 157 -4.45 -1.45 -2.70
CA LYS A 157 -5.83 -1.49 -3.21
C LYS A 157 -5.91 -2.16 -4.58
N GLY A 158 -4.77 -2.48 -5.17
CA GLY A 158 -4.63 -3.18 -6.44
C GLY A 158 -4.35 -4.67 -6.28
N HIS A 159 -3.59 -5.23 -7.22
CA HIS A 159 -3.26 -6.65 -7.29
C HIS A 159 -4.52 -7.52 -7.24
N ASN A 160 -4.60 -8.46 -6.30
CA ASN A 160 -5.79 -9.29 -6.06
C ASN A 160 -6.55 -8.88 -4.79
N SER A 161 -6.56 -7.58 -4.45
CA SER A 161 -7.30 -7.02 -3.32
C SER A 161 -8.80 -7.38 -3.40
N MET A 162 -9.42 -7.54 -2.24
CA MET A 162 -10.87 -7.71 -2.09
C MET A 162 -11.62 -6.38 -1.89
N GLY A 163 -10.90 -5.28 -1.83
CA GLY A 163 -11.45 -3.94 -1.62
C GLY A 163 -10.82 -3.23 -0.42
N GLY A 164 -10.55 -1.94 -0.55
CA GLY A 164 -9.73 -1.23 0.42
C GLY A 164 -8.27 -1.65 0.35
N TYR A 165 -7.54 -1.51 1.45
CA TYR A 165 -6.17 -1.99 1.53
C TYR A 165 -6.13 -3.42 2.05
N ASP A 166 -5.48 -4.30 1.30
CA ASP A 166 -5.07 -5.62 1.73
C ASP A 166 -3.55 -5.68 1.91
N ILE A 167 -3.05 -6.59 2.75
CA ILE A 167 -1.62 -6.75 3.03
C ILE A 167 -1.04 -7.80 2.08
N PHE A 168 0.03 -7.42 1.39
CA PHE A 168 0.78 -8.27 0.48
C PHE A 168 2.21 -8.48 0.99
N ARG A 169 2.82 -9.58 0.57
CA ARG A 169 4.23 -9.86 0.79
C ARG A 169 4.90 -10.36 -0.50
N CYS A 170 6.13 -10.05 -0.68
CA CYS A 170 7.00 -10.61 -1.72
C CYS A 170 8.41 -10.87 -1.16
#